data_21108431bd29b192685b9311aa182798
#
_entry.id   21108431bd29b192685b9311aa182798
#
_cell.length_a   1.000
_cell.length_b   1.000
_cell.length_c   1.000
_cell.angle_alpha   90.00
_cell.angle_beta   90.00
_cell.angle_gamma   90.00
#
_symmetry.space_group_name_H-M   'P 1'
#
loop_
_entity.id
_entity.type
_entity.pdbx_description
1 polymer ?
#
loop_
_entity_poly.entity_id
_entity_poly.type
_entity_poly.pdbx_seq_one_letter_code
_entity_poly.pdbx_strand_id
1 'polypeptide(L)'
;MRIRPSFFQNENSIIPKIETTLQYTQTKVENKQPSVDNFDSQNNYELQNEKMSTSDYIVAFSGLTKSYCIGLVDMTDSTKISANMNEREWCRYYEIFLNSIAIILPKFGGVVIKNQGDSLLYYFPESSNPQRKYGFLSCLECSLAIIDAHDLICSKLELENLPCLNYRVSADYGKVAIMNTNNSSMPDLIGPPVNMCSKINHRAENNGVVIGGDLYQVVKNLQDYRFRPETGFSIGLKYAYPIYSVKRKE
;
A
#
# COMPACT_ATOMS: atom_id res chain seq x y z
N MET A 1 -7.84 -25.71 -17.78
CA MET A 1 -7.03 -24.87 -18.68
C MET A 1 -6.46 -23.73 -17.85
N ARG A 2 -5.16 -23.79 -17.49
CA ARG A 2 -4.48 -22.77 -16.66
C ARG A 2 -4.21 -21.57 -17.55
N ILE A 3 -5.00 -20.52 -17.42
CA ILE A 3 -4.69 -19.24 -18.03
C ILE A 3 -3.93 -18.45 -16.95
N ARG A 4 -2.63 -18.65 -16.84
CA ARG A 4 -1.74 -17.66 -16.23
C ARG A 4 -1.55 -16.58 -17.29
N PRO A 5 -1.85 -15.31 -17.02
CA PRO A 5 -1.45 -14.22 -17.90
C PRO A 5 0.07 -14.30 -18.11
N SER A 6 0.54 -13.94 -19.29
CA SER A 6 1.97 -14.00 -19.65
C SER A 6 2.93 -13.30 -18.69
N PHE A 7 2.40 -12.40 -17.86
CA PHE A 7 3.10 -11.72 -16.78
C PHE A 7 3.51 -12.64 -15.63
N PHE A 8 2.76 -13.74 -15.38
CA PHE A 8 3.00 -14.69 -14.29
C PHE A 8 3.79 -15.92 -14.71
N GLN A 9 4.20 -16.02 -15.97
CA GLN A 9 4.95 -17.16 -16.48
C GLN A 9 6.45 -17.16 -16.09
N ASN A 10 6.94 -16.03 -15.49
CA ASN A 10 8.34 -15.89 -15.08
C ASN A 10 8.42 -15.36 -13.64
N GLU A 11 8.11 -16.18 -12.65
CA GLU A 11 8.25 -15.85 -11.23
C GLU A 11 9.69 -15.40 -10.86
N ASN A 12 10.70 -15.97 -11.53
CA ASN A 12 12.11 -15.57 -11.40
C ASN A 12 12.47 -14.22 -12.02
N SER A 13 11.54 -13.51 -12.66
CA SER A 13 11.83 -12.25 -13.39
C SER A 13 11.28 -10.99 -12.72
N ILE A 14 10.44 -11.09 -11.69
CA ILE A 14 9.82 -9.93 -11.05
C ILE A 14 10.78 -9.31 -10.03
N ILE A 15 11.40 -10.11 -9.18
CA ILE A 15 12.36 -9.63 -8.17
C ILE A 15 13.57 -8.91 -8.82
N PRO A 16 14.27 -9.48 -9.82
CA PRO A 16 15.34 -8.78 -10.53
C PRO A 16 14.89 -7.48 -11.22
N LYS A 17 13.65 -7.43 -11.73
CA LYS A 17 13.09 -6.18 -12.33
C LYS A 17 12.77 -5.13 -11.26
N ILE A 18 12.36 -5.55 -10.07
CA ILE A 18 12.19 -4.67 -8.91
C ILE A 18 13.56 -4.13 -8.49
N GLU A 19 14.58 -4.97 -8.38
CA GLU A 19 15.97 -4.58 -8.07
C GLU A 19 16.50 -3.54 -9.05
N THR A 20 16.40 -3.79 -10.35
CA THR A 20 16.84 -2.86 -11.39
C THR A 20 16.08 -1.54 -11.34
N THR A 21 14.77 -1.56 -11.05
CA THR A 21 13.96 -0.35 -10.97
C THR A 21 14.29 0.44 -9.69
N LEU A 22 14.55 -0.23 -8.58
CA LEU A 22 14.98 0.41 -7.33
C LEU A 22 16.38 1.05 -7.47
N GLN A 23 17.30 0.42 -8.19
CA GLN A 23 18.62 0.98 -8.52
C GLN A 23 18.50 2.20 -9.44
N TYR A 24 17.62 2.15 -10.45
CA TYR A 24 17.40 3.27 -11.39
C TYR A 24 16.79 4.50 -10.73
N THR A 25 15.94 4.32 -9.72
CA THR A 25 15.39 5.45 -8.94
C THR A 25 16.43 6.10 -8.04
N GLN A 26 17.41 5.35 -7.51
CA GLN A 26 18.54 5.92 -6.78
C GLN A 26 19.32 6.93 -7.65
N THR A 27 19.72 6.53 -8.85
CA THR A 27 20.45 7.40 -9.80
C THR A 27 19.68 8.66 -10.21
N LYS A 28 18.34 8.60 -10.23
CA LYS A 28 17.49 9.77 -10.56
C LYS A 28 17.32 10.74 -9.38
N VAL A 29 17.33 10.24 -8.15
CA VAL A 29 17.24 11.06 -6.93
C VAL A 29 18.58 11.72 -6.65
N GLU A 30 19.70 11.00 -6.81
CA GLU A 30 21.06 11.55 -6.67
C GLU A 30 21.37 12.66 -7.68
N ASN A 31 20.83 12.58 -8.90
CA ASN A 31 20.97 13.61 -9.93
C ASN A 31 20.02 14.83 -9.75
N LYS A 32 19.19 14.86 -8.72
CA LYS A 32 18.33 15.99 -8.35
C LYS A 32 18.67 16.60 -6.99
N GLN A 33 19.84 16.34 -6.44
CA GLN A 33 20.30 17.09 -5.28
C GLN A 33 20.52 18.54 -5.72
N PRO A 34 19.82 19.52 -5.16
CA PRO A 34 20.23 20.90 -5.24
C PRO A 34 21.58 20.98 -4.49
N SER A 35 22.54 21.67 -5.09
CA SER A 35 23.84 21.97 -4.50
C SER A 35 23.66 22.41 -3.04
N VAL A 36 24.37 21.70 -2.13
CA VAL A 36 24.41 21.99 -0.70
C VAL A 36 25.37 23.18 -0.51
N ASP A 37 24.99 24.33 -0.98
CA ASP A 37 25.61 25.59 -0.61
C ASP A 37 24.49 26.59 -0.30
N ASN A 38 24.32 26.87 0.99
CA ASN A 38 23.43 27.81 1.64
C ASN A 38 22.30 27.17 2.49
N PHE A 39 22.70 26.36 3.47
CA PHE A 39 21.91 26.18 4.68
C PHE A 39 22.40 27.17 5.75
N ASP A 40 22.30 28.45 5.45
CA ASP A 40 22.36 29.48 6.46
C ASP A 40 21.06 30.28 6.42
N SER A 41 20.36 30.19 7.56
CA SER A 41 19.43 31.14 8.11
C SER A 41 18.48 31.84 7.13
N GLN A 42 17.18 31.60 7.31
CA GLN A 42 16.05 32.30 6.71
C GLN A 42 15.55 31.77 5.36
N ASN A 43 15.25 30.50 5.27
CA ASN A 43 14.09 30.09 4.50
C ASN A 43 13.03 29.61 5.48
N ASN A 44 12.33 30.60 6.05
CA ASN A 44 10.91 30.44 6.27
C ASN A 44 10.33 29.87 4.99
N TYR A 45 10.06 28.58 4.95
CA TYR A 45 8.87 28.11 4.27
C TYR A 45 7.73 28.78 5.05
N GLU A 46 7.53 30.06 4.80
CA GLU A 46 6.20 30.59 4.86
C GLU A 46 5.42 29.69 3.91
N LEU A 47 4.79 28.65 4.45
CA LEU A 47 3.45 28.32 4.04
C LEU A 47 2.84 29.70 3.93
N GLN A 48 2.68 30.20 2.70
CA GLN A 48 2.02 31.46 2.46
C GLN A 48 0.75 31.35 3.28
N ASN A 49 0.73 32.08 4.38
CA ASN A 49 -0.45 32.31 5.17
C ASN A 49 -1.39 33.19 4.33
N GLU A 50 -1.78 32.70 3.15
CA GLU A 50 -3.11 32.97 2.70
C GLU A 50 -3.97 32.38 3.77
N LYS A 51 -4.64 33.24 4.51
CA LYS A 51 -5.64 32.93 5.51
C LYS A 51 -6.61 31.95 4.82
N MET A 52 -6.31 30.65 4.86
CA MET A 52 -7.29 29.64 4.56
C MET A 52 -8.37 29.80 5.61
N SER A 53 -9.44 30.45 5.22
CA SER A 53 -10.63 30.47 6.07
C SER A 53 -11.04 29.01 6.25
N THR A 54 -11.48 28.62 7.42
CA THR A 54 -11.97 27.28 7.73
C THR A 54 -13.14 26.85 6.83
N SER A 55 -13.69 27.77 6.02
CA SER A 55 -14.72 27.54 5.00
C SER A 55 -14.20 27.00 3.67
N ASP A 56 -12.88 26.93 3.46
CA ASP A 56 -12.31 26.62 2.14
C ASP A 56 -12.04 25.13 1.90
N TYR A 57 -12.20 24.27 2.91
CA TYR A 57 -12.12 22.81 2.71
C TYR A 57 -13.50 22.25 2.34
N ILE A 58 -13.67 21.93 1.08
CA ILE A 58 -14.93 21.39 0.54
C ILE A 58 -14.71 19.94 0.09
N VAL A 59 -15.60 19.07 0.54
CA VAL A 59 -15.69 17.68 0.09
C VAL A 59 -16.89 17.56 -0.84
N ALA A 60 -16.66 17.02 -2.02
CA ALA A 60 -17.71 16.70 -2.98
C ALA A 60 -17.66 15.25 -3.38
N PHE A 61 -18.80 14.58 -3.40
CA PHE A 61 -18.93 13.23 -3.94
C PHE A 61 -19.37 13.31 -5.39
N SER A 62 -18.71 12.51 -6.25
CA SER A 62 -19.07 12.43 -7.68
C SER A 62 -20.43 11.82 -7.96
N GLY A 63 -21.11 11.27 -6.93
CA GLY A 63 -22.33 10.45 -7.07
C GLY A 63 -22.07 9.06 -7.64
N LEU A 64 -20.86 8.77 -8.07
CA LEU A 64 -20.48 7.48 -8.63
C LEU A 64 -19.97 6.56 -7.53
N THR A 65 -20.45 5.33 -7.55
CA THR A 65 -19.92 4.26 -6.71
C THR A 65 -19.48 3.08 -7.57
N LYS A 66 -18.33 2.50 -7.23
CA LYS A 66 -17.82 1.27 -7.87
C LYS A 66 -17.27 0.34 -6.81
N SER A 67 -17.23 -0.94 -7.12
CA SER A 67 -16.58 -1.91 -6.25
C SER A 67 -15.15 -2.13 -6.71
N TYR A 68 -14.20 -2.09 -5.76
CA TYR A 68 -12.78 -2.32 -6.03
C TYR A 68 -12.17 -3.18 -4.93
N CYS A 69 -11.11 -3.90 -5.28
CA CYS A 69 -10.15 -4.36 -4.29
C CYS A 69 -9.37 -3.15 -3.81
N ILE A 70 -9.40 -2.95 -2.50
CA ILE A 70 -8.62 -1.94 -1.78
C ILE A 70 -7.54 -2.68 -1.01
N GLY A 71 -6.33 -2.13 -1.00
CA GLY A 71 -5.23 -2.64 -0.22
C GLY A 71 -4.61 -1.56 0.64
N LEU A 72 -4.07 -1.97 1.77
CA LEU A 72 -3.28 -1.14 2.68
C LEU A 72 -2.02 -1.89 3.06
N VAL A 73 -0.89 -1.24 2.94
CA VAL A 73 0.37 -1.69 3.54
C VAL A 73 0.75 -0.71 4.64
N ASP A 74 1.19 -1.23 5.79
CA ASP A 74 1.44 -0.45 6.99
C ASP A 74 2.67 -0.97 7.73
N MET A 75 3.54 -0.05 8.18
CA MET A 75 4.74 -0.40 8.94
C MET A 75 4.38 -0.84 10.35
N THR A 76 5.11 -1.82 10.85
CA THR A 76 4.94 -2.28 12.23
C THR A 76 5.92 -1.54 13.14
N ASP A 77 5.44 -1.08 14.30
CA ASP A 77 6.24 -0.39 15.33
C ASP A 77 6.98 0.86 14.83
N SER A 78 6.52 1.50 13.76
CA SER A 78 7.14 2.67 13.13
C SER A 78 7.44 3.80 14.12
N THR A 79 6.51 4.09 15.02
CA THR A 79 6.67 5.12 16.07
C THR A 79 7.84 4.82 17.01
N LYS A 80 8.03 3.55 17.39
CA LYS A 80 9.15 3.15 18.27
C LYS A 80 10.48 3.24 17.54
N ILE A 81 10.50 2.85 16.27
CA ILE A 81 11.69 2.83 15.45
C ILE A 81 12.12 4.27 15.16
N SER A 82 11.20 5.11 14.71
CA SER A 82 11.49 6.51 14.36
C SER A 82 11.85 7.38 15.57
N ALA A 83 11.38 7.05 16.78
CA ALA A 83 11.73 7.76 18.01
C ALA A 83 13.24 7.70 18.35
N ASN A 84 13.98 6.74 17.81
CA ASN A 84 15.42 6.60 18.00
C ASN A 84 16.26 7.13 16.82
N MET A 85 15.63 7.77 15.85
CA MET A 85 16.24 8.31 14.64
C MET A 85 16.29 9.84 14.68
N ASN A 86 17.32 10.42 14.08
CA ASN A 86 17.32 11.83 13.78
C ASN A 86 16.37 12.12 12.59
N GLU A 87 16.12 13.40 12.33
CA GLU A 87 15.15 13.84 11.31
C GLU A 87 15.50 13.31 9.91
N ARG A 88 16.76 13.35 9.51
CA ARG A 88 17.20 12.86 8.21
C ARG A 88 17.04 11.35 8.09
N GLU A 89 17.34 10.61 9.14
CA GLU A 89 17.22 9.15 9.18
C GLU A 89 15.76 8.69 9.03
N TRP A 90 14.83 9.26 9.82
CA TRP A 90 13.43 8.84 9.71
C TRP A 90 12.79 9.26 8.39
N CYS A 91 13.11 10.44 7.83
CA CYS A 91 12.66 10.83 6.50
C CYS A 91 13.12 9.81 5.46
N ARG A 92 14.41 9.43 5.49
CA ARG A 92 14.95 8.46 4.54
C ARG A 92 14.39 7.07 4.72
N TYR A 93 14.12 6.67 5.95
CA TYR A 93 13.50 5.40 6.31
C TYR A 93 12.11 5.24 5.68
N TYR A 94 11.24 6.23 5.85
CA TYR A 94 9.92 6.25 5.23
C TYR A 94 9.98 6.36 3.70
N GLU A 95 10.90 7.16 3.18
CA GLU A 95 11.08 7.32 1.73
C GLU A 95 11.43 6.00 1.06
N ILE A 96 12.39 5.25 1.61
CA ILE A 96 12.79 3.94 1.08
C ILE A 96 11.62 2.97 1.08
N PHE A 97 10.88 2.88 2.18
CA PHE A 97 9.73 1.99 2.29
C PHE A 97 8.61 2.36 1.32
N LEU A 98 8.07 3.58 1.42
CA LEU A 98 6.92 4.00 0.63
C LEU A 98 7.21 3.96 -0.87
N ASN A 99 8.40 4.40 -1.30
CA ASN A 99 8.80 4.34 -2.70
C ASN A 99 8.98 2.89 -3.19
N SER A 100 9.50 1.99 -2.37
CA SER A 100 9.61 0.57 -2.74
C SER A 100 8.25 -0.05 -3.01
N ILE A 101 7.26 0.22 -2.16
CA ILE A 101 5.89 -0.26 -2.36
C ILE A 101 5.25 0.40 -3.60
N ALA A 102 5.41 1.73 -3.75
CA ALA A 102 4.85 2.47 -4.88
C ALA A 102 5.39 2.01 -6.25
N ILE A 103 6.59 1.44 -6.31
CA ILE A 103 7.19 0.85 -7.52
C ILE A 103 6.59 -0.54 -7.82
N ILE A 104 6.22 -1.31 -6.80
CA ILE A 104 5.66 -2.65 -6.97
C ILE A 104 4.21 -2.56 -7.50
N LEU A 105 3.40 -1.68 -6.94
CA LEU A 105 1.97 -1.59 -7.23
C LEU A 105 1.61 -1.53 -8.72
N PRO A 106 2.19 -0.63 -9.54
CA PRO A 106 1.83 -0.53 -10.95
C PRO A 106 2.15 -1.78 -11.77
N LYS A 107 3.11 -2.60 -11.32
CA LYS A 107 3.47 -3.86 -12.00
C LYS A 107 2.34 -4.89 -11.96
N PHE A 108 1.42 -4.73 -11.01
CA PHE A 108 0.22 -5.55 -10.86
C PHE A 108 -1.07 -4.79 -11.21
N GLY A 109 -0.95 -3.58 -11.78
CA GLY A 109 -2.10 -2.73 -12.08
C GLY A 109 -2.74 -2.08 -10.85
N GLY A 110 -2.02 -2.03 -9.73
CA GLY A 110 -2.41 -1.28 -8.54
C GLY A 110 -2.16 0.22 -8.70
N VAL A 111 -3.02 1.03 -8.15
CA VAL A 111 -2.95 2.50 -8.17
C VAL A 111 -2.94 3.02 -6.74
N VAL A 112 -1.94 3.83 -6.41
CA VAL A 112 -1.86 4.50 -5.11
C VAL A 112 -2.98 5.52 -5.00
N ILE A 113 -3.69 5.52 -3.88
CA ILE A 113 -4.69 6.53 -3.53
C ILE A 113 -3.99 7.66 -2.76
N LYS A 114 -3.38 7.30 -1.63
CA LYS A 114 -2.66 8.23 -0.76
C LYS A 114 -1.76 7.50 0.23
N ASN A 115 -0.81 8.22 0.79
CA ASN A 115 -0.14 7.81 2.01
C ASN A 115 -0.90 8.35 3.24
N GLN A 116 -0.84 7.61 4.34
CA GLN A 116 -1.38 7.99 5.64
C GLN A 116 -0.29 7.74 6.69
N GLY A 117 0.60 8.73 6.86
CA GLY A 117 1.80 8.54 7.68
C GLY A 117 2.73 7.49 7.08
N ASP A 118 2.91 6.40 7.80
CA ASP A 118 3.75 5.25 7.46
C ASP A 118 3.02 4.15 6.67
N SER A 119 1.78 4.40 6.27
CA SER A 119 0.99 3.46 5.49
C SER A 119 0.66 3.98 4.09
N LEU A 120 0.45 3.06 3.14
CA LEU A 120 0.07 3.36 1.78
C LEU A 120 -1.25 2.67 1.43
N LEU A 121 -2.25 3.49 1.07
CA LEU A 121 -3.55 3.03 0.59
C LEU A 121 -3.57 2.99 -0.93
N TYR A 122 -4.07 1.89 -1.49
CA TYR A 122 -4.11 1.66 -2.93
C TYR A 122 -5.33 0.85 -3.35
N TYR A 123 -5.61 0.80 -4.64
CA TYR A 123 -6.72 0.02 -5.19
C TYR A 123 -6.37 -0.60 -6.55
N PHE A 124 -7.20 -1.53 -7.00
CA PHE A 124 -7.06 -2.22 -8.27
C PHE A 124 -8.25 -1.89 -9.20
N PRO A 125 -8.08 -1.02 -10.20
CA PRO A 125 -9.15 -0.62 -11.11
C PRO A 125 -9.83 -1.79 -11.84
N GLU A 126 -9.04 -2.79 -12.26
CA GLU A 126 -9.52 -3.97 -12.98
C GLU A 126 -10.41 -4.90 -12.14
N SER A 127 -10.41 -4.76 -10.80
CA SER A 127 -11.31 -5.49 -9.91
C SER A 127 -12.75 -4.95 -9.91
N SER A 128 -13.01 -3.85 -10.61
CA SER A 128 -14.37 -3.29 -10.74
C SER A 128 -15.34 -4.21 -11.47
N ASN A 129 -14.85 -5.15 -12.27
CA ASN A 129 -15.65 -6.13 -12.95
C ASN A 129 -15.52 -7.51 -12.27
N PRO A 130 -16.55 -7.96 -11.51
CA PRO A 130 -16.50 -9.23 -10.78
C PRO A 130 -16.35 -10.47 -11.66
N GLN A 131 -16.69 -10.37 -12.95
CA GLN A 131 -16.56 -11.47 -13.90
C GLN A 131 -15.10 -11.65 -14.38
N ARG A 132 -14.27 -10.61 -14.26
CA ARG A 132 -12.86 -10.64 -14.62
C ARG A 132 -12.01 -11.01 -13.40
N LYS A 133 -11.70 -12.29 -13.26
CA LYS A 133 -10.85 -12.79 -12.15
C LYS A 133 -9.46 -12.15 -12.08
N TYR A 134 -9.00 -11.57 -13.18
CA TYR A 134 -7.67 -10.97 -13.28
C TYR A 134 -7.41 -9.86 -12.25
N GLY A 135 -8.35 -8.92 -12.05
CA GLY A 135 -8.16 -7.83 -11.10
C GLY A 135 -8.02 -8.32 -9.65
N PHE A 136 -8.73 -9.40 -9.29
CA PHE A 136 -8.65 -10.01 -7.96
C PHE A 136 -7.34 -10.80 -7.79
N LEU A 137 -6.91 -11.51 -8.82
CA LEU A 137 -5.63 -12.21 -8.83
C LEU A 137 -4.48 -11.22 -8.71
N SER A 138 -4.53 -10.12 -9.45
CA SER A 138 -3.56 -9.03 -9.37
C SER A 138 -3.46 -8.44 -7.96
N CYS A 139 -4.59 -8.28 -7.26
CA CYS A 139 -4.61 -7.82 -5.88
C CYS A 139 -3.87 -8.79 -4.94
N LEU A 140 -4.16 -10.10 -5.03
CA LEU A 140 -3.50 -11.11 -4.20
C LEU A 140 -2.01 -11.23 -4.50
N GLU A 141 -1.65 -11.31 -5.78
CA GLU A 141 -0.24 -11.44 -6.18
C GLU A 141 0.57 -10.20 -5.83
N CYS A 142 0.00 -9.01 -5.98
CA CYS A 142 0.63 -7.77 -5.53
C CYS A 142 0.87 -7.79 -4.02
N SER A 143 -0.13 -8.17 -3.24
CA SER A 143 -0.03 -8.24 -1.78
C SER A 143 1.08 -9.19 -1.33
N LEU A 144 1.20 -10.36 -1.97
CA LEU A 144 2.25 -11.33 -1.69
C LEU A 144 3.62 -10.86 -2.20
N ALA A 145 3.69 -10.24 -3.39
CA ALA A 145 4.93 -9.69 -3.93
C ALA A 145 5.49 -8.53 -3.08
N ILE A 146 4.61 -7.75 -2.45
CA ILE A 146 5.02 -6.74 -1.47
C ILE A 146 5.73 -7.41 -0.30
N ILE A 147 5.21 -8.53 0.23
CA ILE A 147 5.85 -9.27 1.32
C ILE A 147 7.14 -9.94 0.84
N ASP A 148 7.16 -10.53 -0.35
CA ASP A 148 8.37 -11.14 -0.92
C ASP A 148 9.52 -10.13 -1.11
N ALA A 149 9.21 -8.84 -1.25
CA ALA A 149 10.20 -7.77 -1.36
C ALA A 149 10.85 -7.37 -0.02
N HIS A 150 10.44 -7.95 1.11
CA HIS A 150 10.90 -7.59 2.45
C HIS A 150 12.43 -7.56 2.57
N ASP A 151 13.08 -8.67 2.21
CA ASP A 151 14.54 -8.78 2.36
C ASP A 151 15.29 -7.77 1.48
N LEU A 152 14.76 -7.47 0.30
CA LEU A 152 15.33 -6.46 -0.59
C LEU A 152 15.19 -5.05 0.01
N ILE A 153 14.04 -4.74 0.61
CA ILE A 153 13.81 -3.45 1.28
C ILE A 153 14.74 -3.33 2.49
N CYS A 154 14.88 -4.39 3.30
CA CYS A 154 15.80 -4.41 4.44
C CYS A 154 17.25 -4.23 4.01
N SER A 155 17.70 -4.94 2.98
CA SER A 155 19.06 -4.78 2.44
C SER A 155 19.34 -3.33 2.00
N LYS A 156 18.33 -2.67 1.44
CA LYS A 156 18.45 -1.26 1.03
C LYS A 156 18.54 -0.30 2.22
N LEU A 157 17.80 -0.57 3.29
CA LEU A 157 17.89 0.17 4.54
C LEU A 157 19.27 -0.02 5.20
N GLU A 158 19.77 -1.25 5.24
CA GLU A 158 21.07 -1.59 5.82
C GLU A 158 22.23 -0.88 5.10
N LEU A 159 22.16 -0.73 3.77
CA LEU A 159 23.15 0.04 2.99
C LEU A 159 23.23 1.51 3.42
N GLU A 160 22.18 2.04 4.03
CA GLU A 160 22.13 3.40 4.57
C GLU A 160 22.27 3.43 6.10
N ASN A 161 22.70 2.33 6.72
CA ASN A 161 22.81 2.15 8.18
C ASN A 161 21.50 2.36 8.93
N LEU A 162 20.37 2.09 8.28
CA LEU A 162 19.04 2.13 8.87
C LEU A 162 18.58 0.71 9.26
N PRO A 163 17.80 0.56 10.35
CA PRO A 163 17.33 -0.75 10.78
C PRO A 163 16.33 -1.35 9.78
N CYS A 164 16.35 -2.67 9.66
CA CYS A 164 15.31 -3.39 8.93
C CYS A 164 13.93 -3.14 9.55
N LEU A 165 12.89 -3.16 8.74
CA LEU A 165 11.51 -2.92 9.15
C LEU A 165 10.64 -4.15 8.93
N ASN A 166 9.55 -4.23 9.69
CA ASN A 166 8.45 -5.14 9.40
C ASN A 166 7.22 -4.35 8.97
N TYR A 167 6.38 -4.98 8.16
CA TYR A 167 5.14 -4.38 7.69
C TYR A 167 4.06 -5.44 7.45
N ARG A 168 2.84 -5.00 7.27
CA ARG A 168 1.68 -5.84 7.07
C ARG A 168 0.91 -5.38 5.86
N VAL A 169 0.31 -6.33 5.16
CA VAL A 169 -0.58 -6.03 4.04
C VAL A 169 -1.98 -6.52 4.37
N SER A 170 -2.95 -5.67 4.14
CA SER A 170 -4.36 -6.03 4.20
C SER A 170 -5.06 -5.68 2.90
N ALA A 171 -6.05 -6.48 2.49
CA ALA A 171 -6.87 -6.16 1.35
C ALA A 171 -8.33 -6.59 1.59
N ASP A 172 -9.26 -5.82 1.01
CA ASP A 172 -10.67 -6.18 1.01
C ASP A 172 -11.34 -5.71 -0.28
N TYR A 173 -12.56 -6.17 -0.52
CA TYR A 173 -13.33 -5.87 -1.72
C TYR A 173 -14.69 -5.30 -1.35
N GLY A 174 -15.11 -4.26 -2.05
CA GLY A 174 -16.45 -3.73 -1.86
C GLY A 174 -16.67 -2.39 -2.54
N LYS A 175 -17.86 -1.85 -2.30
CA LYS A 175 -18.31 -0.60 -2.90
C LYS A 175 -17.64 0.60 -2.22
N VAL A 176 -17.09 1.50 -3.05
CA VAL A 176 -16.54 2.78 -2.64
C VAL A 176 -17.19 3.92 -3.43
N ALA A 177 -17.24 5.08 -2.82
CA ALA A 177 -17.58 6.34 -3.47
C ALA A 177 -16.29 7.12 -3.79
N ILE A 178 -16.29 7.81 -4.92
CA ILE A 178 -15.22 8.70 -5.32
C ILE A 178 -15.48 10.06 -4.70
N MET A 179 -14.53 10.52 -3.91
CA MET A 179 -14.55 11.79 -3.21
C MET A 179 -13.50 12.72 -3.81
N ASN A 180 -13.90 13.94 -4.10
CA ASN A 180 -13.01 15.00 -4.52
C ASN A 180 -12.94 16.07 -3.43
N THR A 181 -11.79 16.70 -3.28
CA THR A 181 -11.59 17.85 -2.42
C THR A 181 -11.04 19.01 -3.24
N ASN A 182 -11.35 20.23 -2.85
CA ASN A 182 -10.79 21.40 -3.52
C ASN A 182 -9.27 21.57 -3.31
N ASN A 183 -8.70 20.86 -2.32
CA ASN A 183 -7.27 20.93 -1.98
C ASN A 183 -6.42 19.80 -2.59
N SER A 184 -7.02 18.90 -3.37
CA SER A 184 -6.30 17.81 -4.02
C SER A 184 -6.75 17.63 -5.47
N SER A 185 -5.80 17.50 -6.37
CA SER A 185 -6.06 17.14 -7.76
C SER A 185 -6.38 15.66 -7.96
N MET A 186 -6.08 14.82 -6.97
CA MET A 186 -6.33 13.39 -7.02
C MET A 186 -7.58 13.04 -6.23
N PRO A 187 -8.50 12.26 -6.79
CA PRO A 187 -9.67 11.78 -6.06
C PRO A 187 -9.27 10.80 -4.96
N ASP A 188 -10.01 10.86 -3.85
CA ASP A 188 -9.93 9.87 -2.77
C ASP A 188 -11.06 8.84 -2.88
N LEU A 189 -10.88 7.69 -2.25
CA LEU A 189 -11.90 6.65 -2.17
C LEU A 189 -12.37 6.49 -0.73
N ILE A 190 -13.68 6.48 -0.54
CA ILE A 190 -14.29 6.26 0.78
C ILE A 190 -15.31 5.13 0.71
N GLY A 191 -15.32 4.27 1.71
CA GLY A 191 -16.28 3.19 1.79
C GLY A 191 -15.87 2.07 2.75
N PRO A 192 -16.75 1.09 2.96
CA PRO A 192 -16.51 -0.02 3.87
C PRO A 192 -15.16 -0.73 3.68
N PRO A 193 -14.72 -1.10 2.44
CA PRO A 193 -13.46 -1.81 2.26
C PRO A 193 -12.23 -0.98 2.64
N VAL A 194 -12.26 0.35 2.47
CA VAL A 194 -11.18 1.25 2.92
C VAL A 194 -11.03 1.17 4.44
N ASN A 195 -12.14 1.35 5.16
CA ASN A 195 -12.16 1.26 6.62
C ASN A 195 -11.81 -0.15 7.11
N MET A 196 -12.24 -1.18 6.35
CA MET A 196 -11.96 -2.55 6.71
C MET A 196 -10.47 -2.86 6.60
N CYS A 197 -9.80 -2.46 5.53
CA CYS A 197 -8.36 -2.66 5.37
C CYS A 197 -7.59 -2.11 6.58
N SER A 198 -7.89 -0.88 7.02
CA SER A 198 -7.24 -0.29 8.20
C SER A 198 -7.50 -1.09 9.48
N LYS A 199 -8.73 -1.61 9.65
CA LYS A 199 -9.11 -2.36 10.86
C LYS A 199 -8.51 -3.77 10.91
N ILE A 200 -8.37 -4.44 9.77
CA ILE A 200 -7.86 -5.82 9.73
C ILE A 200 -6.34 -5.89 9.59
N ASN A 201 -5.67 -4.81 9.19
CA ASN A 201 -4.24 -4.81 8.95
C ASN A 201 -3.43 -5.32 10.14
N HIS A 202 -3.74 -4.86 11.35
CA HIS A 202 -3.06 -5.26 12.58
C HIS A 202 -3.28 -6.72 12.99
N ARG A 203 -4.15 -7.45 12.27
CA ARG A 203 -4.38 -8.90 12.47
C ARG A 203 -3.45 -9.76 11.63
N ALA A 204 -2.78 -9.17 10.65
CA ALA A 204 -1.72 -9.86 9.93
C ALA A 204 -0.52 -10.12 10.86
N GLU A 205 0.13 -11.27 10.66
CA GLU A 205 1.48 -11.49 11.19
C GLU A 205 2.43 -10.44 10.60
N ASN A 206 3.56 -10.18 11.27
CA ASN A 206 4.61 -9.37 10.67
C ASN A 206 5.05 -9.99 9.34
N ASN A 207 5.19 -9.16 8.34
CA ASN A 207 5.50 -9.58 6.97
C ASN A 207 4.48 -10.61 6.44
N GLY A 208 3.20 -10.38 6.75
CA GLY A 208 2.08 -11.23 6.36
C GLY A 208 0.96 -10.47 5.64
N VAL A 209 0.09 -11.23 5.00
CA VAL A 209 -1.08 -10.73 4.27
C VAL A 209 -2.35 -11.25 4.92
N VAL A 210 -3.31 -10.34 5.16
CA VAL A 210 -4.70 -10.69 5.52
C VAL A 210 -5.67 -10.11 4.52
N ILE A 211 -6.78 -10.82 4.30
CA ILE A 211 -7.88 -10.33 3.47
C ILE A 211 -9.20 -10.38 4.24
N GLY A 212 -10.07 -9.44 3.91
CA GLY A 212 -11.43 -9.41 4.42
C GLY A 212 -12.34 -10.46 3.80
N GLY A 213 -13.46 -10.72 4.48
CA GLY A 213 -14.43 -11.75 4.08
C GLY A 213 -15.04 -11.51 2.72
N ASP A 214 -15.26 -10.26 2.32
CA ASP A 214 -15.85 -9.93 1.03
C ASP A 214 -14.88 -10.26 -0.11
N LEU A 215 -13.59 -9.94 0.02
CA LEU A 215 -12.58 -10.37 -0.95
C LEU A 215 -12.44 -11.90 -0.95
N TYR A 216 -12.43 -12.53 0.23
CA TYR A 216 -12.34 -13.99 0.33
C TYR A 216 -13.46 -14.69 -0.45
N GLN A 217 -14.71 -14.22 -0.39
CA GLN A 217 -15.80 -14.84 -1.14
C GLN A 217 -15.55 -14.90 -2.64
N VAL A 218 -14.82 -13.93 -3.18
CA VAL A 218 -14.48 -13.87 -4.62
C VAL A 218 -13.32 -14.80 -4.97
N VAL A 219 -12.31 -14.89 -4.07
CA VAL A 219 -11.03 -15.57 -4.36
C VAL A 219 -10.90 -16.98 -3.78
N LYS A 220 -11.81 -17.42 -2.91
CA LYS A 220 -11.73 -18.71 -2.19
C LYS A 220 -11.53 -19.95 -3.04
N ASN A 221 -11.95 -19.89 -4.32
CA ASN A 221 -11.84 -21.00 -5.28
C ASN A 221 -10.51 -20.97 -6.07
N LEU A 222 -9.62 -20.02 -5.81
CA LEU A 222 -8.29 -20.00 -6.41
C LEU A 222 -7.42 -21.08 -5.76
N GLN A 223 -7.00 -22.05 -6.57
CA GLN A 223 -6.34 -23.27 -6.05
C GLN A 223 -4.88 -23.08 -5.68
N ASP A 224 -4.25 -22.03 -6.21
CA ASP A 224 -2.83 -21.75 -6.00
C ASP A 224 -2.56 -21.04 -4.64
N TYR A 225 -3.61 -20.77 -3.88
CA TYR A 225 -3.52 -20.07 -2.58
C TYR A 225 -4.08 -20.91 -1.45
N ARG A 226 -3.48 -20.72 -0.26
CA ARG A 226 -4.00 -21.20 1.02
C ARG A 226 -4.57 -20.02 1.79
N PHE A 227 -5.84 -20.13 2.17
CA PHE A 227 -6.55 -19.19 3.02
C PHE A 227 -6.76 -19.82 4.38
N ARG A 228 -6.24 -19.19 5.44
CA ARG A 228 -6.43 -19.65 6.81
C ARG A 228 -7.31 -18.64 7.54
N PRO A 229 -8.45 -19.06 8.11
CA PRO A 229 -9.28 -18.15 8.88
C PRO A 229 -8.53 -17.67 10.12
N GLU A 230 -8.60 -16.37 10.38
CA GLU A 230 -8.12 -15.74 11.59
C GLU A 230 -9.26 -15.63 12.61
N THR A 231 -9.02 -15.96 13.85
CA THR A 231 -10.04 -16.00 14.91
C THR A 231 -10.15 -14.70 15.68
N GLY A 232 -11.34 -14.44 16.25
CA GLY A 232 -11.51 -13.45 17.31
C GLY A 232 -11.56 -11.99 16.89
N PHE A 233 -11.97 -11.66 15.66
CA PHE A 233 -12.09 -10.28 15.23
C PHE A 233 -13.55 -9.79 15.28
N SER A 234 -13.84 -8.84 16.18
CA SER A 234 -15.08 -8.07 16.21
C SER A 234 -14.79 -6.61 15.91
N ILE A 235 -15.48 -6.06 14.92
CA ILE A 235 -15.37 -4.64 14.53
C ILE A 235 -16.52 -3.80 15.12
N GLY A 236 -17.15 -4.26 16.18
CA GLY A 236 -18.33 -3.63 16.75
C GLY A 236 -19.62 -3.89 15.96
N LEU A 237 -19.59 -4.75 14.97
CA LEU A 237 -20.78 -5.25 14.29
C LEU A 237 -21.46 -6.34 15.11
N LYS A 238 -22.75 -6.57 14.85
CA LYS A 238 -23.52 -7.64 15.49
C LYS A 238 -22.89 -9.02 15.33
N TYR A 239 -22.16 -9.24 14.25
CA TYR A 239 -21.42 -10.46 13.94
C TYR A 239 -19.95 -10.16 13.69
N ALA A 240 -19.06 -11.07 14.05
CA ALA A 240 -17.65 -10.98 13.73
C ALA A 240 -17.46 -10.95 12.20
N TYR A 241 -16.65 -10.00 11.74
CA TYR A 241 -16.28 -9.96 10.33
C TYR A 241 -15.17 -10.99 10.07
N PRO A 242 -15.36 -11.95 9.14
CA PRO A 242 -14.35 -12.97 8.89
C PRO A 242 -13.14 -12.37 8.16
N ILE A 243 -11.96 -12.80 8.58
CA ILE A 243 -10.68 -12.44 7.96
C ILE A 243 -9.83 -13.68 7.75
N TYR A 244 -8.96 -13.63 6.76
CA TYR A 244 -8.15 -14.77 6.35
C TYR A 244 -6.71 -14.33 6.07
N SER A 245 -5.74 -15.04 6.63
CA SER A 245 -4.36 -14.93 6.16
C SER A 245 -4.19 -15.66 4.82
N VAL A 246 -3.28 -15.16 4.00
CA VAL A 246 -3.08 -15.65 2.62
C VAL A 246 -1.63 -16.03 2.41
N LYS A 247 -1.40 -17.22 1.85
CA LYS A 247 -0.07 -17.68 1.38
C LYS A 247 -0.24 -18.39 0.04
N ARG A 248 0.80 -18.36 -0.80
CA ARG A 248 0.86 -19.25 -1.98
C ARG A 248 0.98 -20.70 -1.49
N LYS A 249 0.44 -21.64 -2.25
CA LYS A 249 0.75 -23.05 -2.05
C LYS A 249 2.08 -23.37 -2.71
N GLU A 250 2.90 -24.11 -2.03
CA GLU A 250 4.12 -24.71 -2.54
C GLU A 250 3.82 -25.74 -3.66
#